data_92119146cce97abaeb703ad783c44dd5
#
_entry.id   92119146cce97abaeb703ad783c44dd5
#
_cell.length_a   1.000
_cell.length_b   1.000
_cell.length_c   1.000
_cell.angle_alpha   90.00
_cell.angle_beta   90.00
_cell.angle_gamma   90.00
#
_symmetry.space_group_name_H-M   'P 1'
#
loop_
_entity.id
_entity.type
_entity.pdbx_description
1 polymer ?
#
loop_
_entity_poly.entity_id
_entity_poly.type
_entity_poly.pdbx_seq_one_letter_code
_entity_poly.pdbx_strand_id
1 'polypeptide(L)'
;MTRATTVRAVLAAAVLLVSVLITLTMSPRLGLDLQGGTRLVLQAKDSDTAKADRESTDRTLEVLRQRIDSLGVSEPTLTRSGEDRIIVELPDVQDPRKAAEVIGRTAQLSFHAVQGPAAQNDDRADAEGGNGPTLPDEQGRSLDLGPARLSGAGVKDATAAFDAQQGAGWTVSLDFHKKAGRDWTRLTGEAACHPVEDDRRRVAIVLDRQIISSPQVSPSVGCNVGLPSGSTQITGSFSADEARELALLIKGGALPLPVEIVEQRTVGPTLGAAAIDASARAALIGAAATALFITIVYRLFGALAAVALAAYGVISYAALVALGVTLTLPGLAGFVLAIGMAVDANVLVFERAREEHAQHPGRSLLSSLTAGFRNAWSAVADSNVTTLIAAGLLFFLGSGPVKGFGVTLAIGVLASMFSALVIARALTEIAARSRFVSNYRGINGIAAPGRVRTWLTRRDPQLMRSPRRWLLISTALIAVAVLGIVVRGVNLGVEFTGGGGGGVGDHPAPPRPPGPPPPP
;
A
#
# COMPACT_ATOMS: atom_id res chain seq x y z
N MET A 1 -41.62 -9.94 -23.25
CA MET A 1 -40.66 -8.98 -22.65
C MET A 1 -40.48 -7.83 -23.61
N THR A 2 -40.33 -6.58 -23.12
CA THR A 2 -39.93 -5.48 -24.02
C THR A 2 -38.46 -5.68 -24.36
N ARG A 3 -38.01 -5.26 -25.56
CA ARG A 3 -36.59 -5.33 -25.97
C ARG A 3 -35.65 -4.76 -24.89
N ALA A 4 -36.06 -3.66 -24.26
CA ALA A 4 -35.28 -3.03 -23.19
C ALA A 4 -35.09 -3.90 -21.93
N THR A 5 -36.14 -4.59 -21.48
CA THR A 5 -36.06 -5.49 -20.30
C THR A 5 -35.18 -6.71 -20.62
N THR A 6 -35.31 -7.26 -21.84
CA THR A 6 -34.47 -8.39 -22.27
C THR A 6 -32.98 -7.98 -22.35
N VAL A 7 -32.68 -6.82 -22.94
CA VAL A 7 -31.31 -6.31 -23.02
C VAL A 7 -30.70 -6.12 -21.62
N ARG A 8 -31.47 -5.53 -20.67
CA ARG A 8 -30.99 -5.38 -19.27
C ARG A 8 -30.75 -6.72 -18.60
N ALA A 9 -31.65 -7.69 -18.80
CA ALA A 9 -31.47 -9.02 -18.19
C ALA A 9 -30.24 -9.76 -18.76
N VAL A 10 -30.03 -9.69 -20.07
CA VAL A 10 -28.85 -10.29 -20.72
C VAL A 10 -27.58 -9.58 -20.25
N LEU A 11 -27.56 -8.25 -20.19
CA LEU A 11 -26.42 -7.48 -19.69
C LEU A 11 -26.11 -7.82 -18.22
N ALA A 12 -27.15 -7.89 -17.37
CA ALA A 12 -27.01 -8.29 -15.97
C ALA A 12 -26.41 -9.69 -15.82
N ALA A 13 -26.91 -10.65 -16.60
CA ALA A 13 -26.42 -12.02 -16.58
C ALA A 13 -24.96 -12.11 -17.08
N ALA A 14 -24.61 -11.39 -18.15
CA ALA A 14 -23.26 -11.35 -18.69
C ALA A 14 -22.26 -10.74 -17.69
N VAL A 15 -22.59 -9.60 -17.09
CA VAL A 15 -21.73 -8.95 -16.08
C VAL A 15 -21.56 -9.84 -14.85
N LEU A 16 -22.63 -10.47 -14.36
CA LEU A 16 -22.54 -11.40 -13.24
C LEU A 16 -21.67 -12.61 -13.56
N LEU A 17 -21.80 -13.21 -14.72
CA LEU A 17 -21.01 -14.35 -15.13
C LEU A 17 -19.51 -14.00 -15.21
N VAL A 18 -19.19 -12.86 -15.82
CA VAL A 18 -17.80 -12.33 -15.88
C VAL A 18 -17.28 -12.04 -14.47
N SER A 19 -18.10 -11.42 -13.61
CA SER A 19 -17.71 -11.12 -12.23
C SER A 19 -17.44 -12.38 -11.42
N VAL A 20 -18.27 -13.41 -11.55
CA VAL A 20 -18.04 -14.71 -10.89
C VAL A 20 -16.76 -15.36 -11.43
N LEU A 21 -16.53 -15.32 -12.74
CA LEU A 21 -15.29 -15.88 -13.34
C LEU A 21 -14.05 -15.18 -12.77
N ILE A 22 -14.02 -13.85 -12.72
CA ILE A 22 -12.92 -13.07 -12.13
C ILE A 22 -12.72 -13.45 -10.66
N THR A 23 -13.79 -13.54 -9.89
CA THR A 23 -13.72 -13.89 -8.45
C THR A 23 -13.13 -15.29 -8.23
N LEU A 24 -13.36 -16.23 -9.15
CA LEU A 24 -12.86 -17.60 -9.04
C LEU A 24 -11.43 -17.77 -9.59
N THR A 25 -10.98 -16.90 -10.50
CA THR A 25 -9.69 -17.06 -11.20
C THR A 25 -8.60 -16.13 -10.70
N MET A 26 -8.96 -15.01 -10.07
CA MET A 26 -8.01 -14.00 -9.60
C MET A 26 -8.06 -13.85 -8.09
N SER A 27 -6.89 -13.70 -7.46
CA SER A 27 -6.76 -13.39 -6.03
C SER A 27 -6.71 -11.88 -5.80
N PRO A 28 -7.28 -11.38 -4.67
CA PRO A 28 -7.18 -9.96 -4.31
C PRO A 28 -5.76 -9.63 -3.85
N ARG A 29 -5.30 -8.42 -4.16
CA ARG A 29 -4.09 -7.86 -3.57
C ARG A 29 -4.44 -7.25 -2.21
N LEU A 30 -3.78 -7.73 -1.17
CA LEU A 30 -3.99 -7.23 0.19
C LEU A 30 -2.91 -6.20 0.53
N GLY A 31 -3.28 -5.14 1.23
CA GLY A 31 -2.33 -4.16 1.74
C GLY A 31 -1.57 -4.65 2.98
N LEU A 32 -0.53 -3.93 3.33
CA LEU A 32 0.33 -4.23 4.48
C LEU A 32 -0.43 -4.38 5.80
N ASP A 33 -1.48 -3.60 6.00
CA ASP A 33 -2.36 -3.62 7.16
C ASP A 33 -3.20 -4.91 7.28
N LEU A 34 -3.33 -5.68 6.18
CA LEU A 34 -4.08 -6.93 6.11
C LEU A 34 -3.18 -8.17 6.01
N GLN A 35 -2.07 -8.11 5.27
CA GLN A 35 -1.11 -9.22 5.14
C GLN A 35 -0.10 -9.24 6.29
N GLY A 36 0.12 -8.09 6.94
CA GLY A 36 1.26 -7.88 7.82
C GLY A 36 2.51 -7.51 7.02
N GLY A 37 3.53 -7.03 7.72
CA GLY A 37 4.79 -6.61 7.11
C GLY A 37 5.31 -5.30 7.70
N THR A 38 6.25 -4.66 7.00
CA THR A 38 6.88 -3.43 7.47
C THR A 38 6.74 -2.30 6.48
N ARG A 39 6.37 -1.13 6.99
CA ARG A 39 6.40 0.15 6.28
C ARG A 39 7.57 0.97 6.79
N LEU A 40 8.39 1.43 5.87
CA LEU A 40 9.49 2.36 6.11
C LEU A 40 9.19 3.67 5.40
N VAL A 41 9.39 4.77 6.10
CA VAL A 41 9.41 6.10 5.49
C VAL A 41 10.85 6.55 5.50
N LEU A 42 11.42 6.70 4.31
CA LEU A 42 12.78 7.14 4.08
C LEU A 42 12.76 8.61 3.70
N GLN A 43 13.65 9.40 4.28
CA GLN A 43 13.90 10.77 3.86
C GLN A 43 15.25 10.83 3.14
N ALA A 44 15.24 11.28 1.89
CA ALA A 44 16.45 11.54 1.15
C ALA A 44 17.12 12.81 1.70
N LYS A 45 18.45 12.76 1.83
CA LYS A 45 19.27 13.88 2.29
C LYS A 45 20.13 14.38 1.13
N ASP A 46 20.46 15.66 1.16
CA ASP A 46 21.44 16.21 0.24
C ASP A 46 22.80 15.48 0.38
N SER A 47 23.46 15.24 -0.74
CA SER A 47 24.82 14.74 -0.81
C SER A 47 25.74 15.79 -1.44
N ASP A 48 27.05 15.58 -1.35
CA ASP A 48 28.05 16.46 -1.97
C ASP A 48 27.88 16.57 -3.50
N THR A 49 27.22 15.59 -4.12
CA THR A 49 27.08 15.47 -5.58
C THR A 49 25.66 15.71 -6.09
N ALA A 50 24.63 15.65 -5.23
CA ALA A 50 23.22 15.77 -5.64
C ALA A 50 22.37 16.35 -4.51
N LYS A 51 21.39 17.18 -4.89
CA LYS A 51 20.35 17.67 -3.97
C LYS A 51 19.18 16.69 -3.92
N ALA A 52 18.51 16.66 -2.76
CA ALA A 52 17.30 15.87 -2.53
C ALA A 52 16.09 16.54 -3.19
N ASP A 53 16.12 16.61 -4.52
CA ASP A 53 15.01 17.05 -5.35
C ASP A 53 14.19 15.87 -5.89
N ARG A 54 13.15 16.19 -6.62
CA ARG A 54 12.23 15.22 -7.19
C ARG A 54 12.92 14.19 -8.10
N GLU A 55 13.84 14.65 -8.96
CA GLU A 55 14.50 13.80 -9.96
C GLU A 55 15.48 12.84 -9.29
N SER A 56 16.29 13.35 -8.37
CA SER A 56 17.27 12.54 -7.62
C SER A 56 16.59 11.56 -6.67
N THR A 57 15.43 11.94 -6.08
CA THR A 57 14.60 11.05 -5.27
C THR A 57 13.94 9.94 -6.10
N ASP A 58 13.49 10.23 -7.32
CA ASP A 58 12.95 9.22 -8.23
C ASP A 58 14.03 8.23 -8.69
N ARG A 59 15.26 8.68 -8.93
CA ARG A 59 16.41 7.78 -9.19
C ARG A 59 16.76 6.91 -7.98
N THR A 60 16.73 7.49 -6.78
CA THR A 60 16.94 6.76 -5.53
C THR A 60 15.87 5.68 -5.33
N LEU A 61 14.63 6.00 -5.63
CA LEU A 61 13.51 5.04 -5.58
C LEU A 61 13.73 3.86 -6.52
N GLU A 62 14.27 4.09 -7.72
CA GLU A 62 14.56 3.01 -8.68
C GLU A 62 15.66 2.05 -8.17
N VAL A 63 16.72 2.59 -7.58
CA VAL A 63 17.78 1.78 -6.95
C VAL A 63 17.22 1.00 -5.76
N LEU A 64 16.40 1.64 -4.91
CA LEU A 64 15.74 0.96 -3.79
C LEU A 64 14.85 -0.20 -4.27
N ARG A 65 14.14 0.00 -5.39
CA ARG A 65 13.33 -1.07 -6.00
C ARG A 65 14.18 -2.27 -6.38
N GLN A 66 15.28 -2.06 -7.09
CA GLN A 66 16.20 -3.13 -7.48
C GLN A 66 16.77 -3.88 -6.28
N ARG A 67 17.10 -3.18 -5.18
CA ARG A 67 17.56 -3.81 -3.94
C ARG A 67 16.50 -4.69 -3.30
N ILE A 68 15.27 -4.18 -3.21
CA ILE A 68 14.15 -4.91 -2.60
C ILE A 68 13.75 -6.12 -3.45
N ASP A 69 13.76 -5.98 -4.77
CA ASP A 69 13.53 -7.11 -5.69
C ASP A 69 14.61 -8.19 -5.50
N SER A 70 15.87 -7.78 -5.28
CA SER A 70 16.99 -8.70 -5.00
C SER A 70 16.89 -9.39 -3.64
N LEU A 71 16.19 -8.80 -2.67
CA LEU A 71 15.87 -9.43 -1.37
C LEU A 71 14.79 -10.52 -1.47
N GLY A 72 14.14 -10.65 -2.63
CA GLY A 72 13.08 -11.63 -2.84
C GLY A 72 11.77 -11.31 -2.11
N VAL A 73 11.54 -10.05 -1.75
CA VAL A 73 10.29 -9.61 -1.13
C VAL A 73 9.16 -9.67 -2.17
N SER A 74 8.08 -10.34 -1.84
CA SER A 74 6.92 -10.46 -2.72
C SER A 74 6.15 -9.15 -2.78
N GLU A 75 5.97 -8.60 -3.99
CA GLU A 75 5.13 -7.44 -4.29
C GLU A 75 5.38 -6.19 -3.41
N PRO A 76 6.61 -5.67 -3.30
CA PRO A 76 6.89 -4.46 -2.55
C PRO A 76 6.23 -3.24 -3.19
N THR A 77 5.72 -2.33 -2.36
CA THR A 77 5.18 -1.06 -2.85
C THR A 77 6.14 0.07 -2.50
N LEU A 78 6.66 0.76 -3.53
CA LEU A 78 7.50 1.92 -3.37
C LEU A 78 6.82 3.14 -3.99
N THR A 79 6.63 4.17 -3.19
CA THR A 79 5.99 5.41 -3.64
C THR A 79 6.75 6.63 -3.11
N ARG A 80 6.91 7.64 -3.97
CA ARG A 80 7.43 8.93 -3.53
C ARG A 80 6.32 9.73 -2.84
N SER A 81 6.66 10.40 -1.74
CA SER A 81 5.78 11.28 -0.98
C SER A 81 6.44 12.65 -0.82
N GLY A 82 5.90 13.67 -1.47
CA GLY A 82 6.54 14.98 -1.53
C GLY A 82 7.74 15.02 -2.48
N GLU A 83 8.76 15.80 -2.14
CA GLU A 83 9.97 15.96 -2.96
C GLU A 83 11.10 15.03 -2.54
N ASP A 84 11.25 14.78 -1.25
CA ASP A 84 12.40 14.14 -0.59
C ASP A 84 12.08 12.86 0.19
N ARG A 85 10.82 12.37 0.18
CA ARG A 85 10.43 11.18 0.95
C ARG A 85 10.06 10.01 0.05
N ILE A 86 10.44 8.82 0.48
CA ILE A 86 10.10 7.55 -0.15
C ILE A 86 9.42 6.66 0.89
N ILE A 87 8.23 6.19 0.57
CA ILE A 87 7.49 5.22 1.37
C ILE A 87 7.75 3.85 0.76
N VAL A 88 8.26 2.93 1.57
CA VAL A 88 8.53 1.55 1.21
C VAL A 88 7.64 0.66 2.05
N GLU A 89 6.81 -0.13 1.41
CA GLU A 89 5.96 -1.14 2.06
C GLU A 89 6.44 -2.53 1.65
N LEU A 90 6.80 -3.30 2.65
CA LEU A 90 7.37 -4.64 2.51
C LEU A 90 6.42 -5.66 3.13
N PRO A 91 5.52 -6.27 2.34
CA PRO A 91 4.63 -7.31 2.83
C PRO A 91 5.43 -8.57 3.20
N ASP A 92 4.98 -9.30 4.20
CA ASP A 92 5.50 -10.62 4.62
C ASP A 92 7.01 -10.69 4.91
N VAL A 93 7.63 -9.55 5.29
CA VAL A 93 9.06 -9.54 5.66
C VAL A 93 9.24 -10.10 7.06
N GLN A 94 10.01 -11.20 7.18
CA GLN A 94 10.24 -11.89 8.43
C GLN A 94 11.22 -11.15 9.37
N ASP A 95 12.22 -10.44 8.79
CA ASP A 95 13.16 -9.62 9.55
C ASP A 95 13.14 -8.17 9.05
N PRO A 96 12.27 -7.33 9.64
CA PRO A 96 12.15 -5.93 9.28
C PRO A 96 13.42 -5.10 9.53
N ARG A 97 14.24 -5.48 10.52
CA ARG A 97 15.45 -4.74 10.86
C ARG A 97 16.53 -4.95 9.80
N LYS A 98 16.71 -6.21 9.39
CA LYS A 98 17.67 -6.56 8.34
C LYS A 98 17.28 -5.91 6.99
N ALA A 99 16.00 -5.94 6.64
CA ALA A 99 15.51 -5.27 5.45
C ALA A 99 15.75 -3.75 5.50
N ALA A 100 15.46 -3.11 6.63
CA ALA A 100 15.70 -1.68 6.84
C ALA A 100 17.18 -1.32 6.72
N GLU A 101 18.08 -2.15 7.28
CA GLU A 101 19.53 -1.96 7.20
C GLU A 101 20.04 -2.04 5.76
N VAL A 102 19.67 -3.08 5.01
CA VAL A 102 20.07 -3.25 3.61
C VAL A 102 19.55 -2.12 2.72
N ILE A 103 18.31 -1.68 2.96
CA ILE A 103 17.67 -0.59 2.20
C ILE A 103 18.35 0.74 2.50
N GLY A 104 18.72 1.02 3.76
CA GLY A 104 19.27 2.30 4.21
C GLY A 104 20.74 2.53 3.87
N ARG A 105 21.51 1.47 3.62
CA ARG A 105 22.94 1.60 3.29
C ARG A 105 23.16 2.30 1.95
N THR A 106 24.09 3.26 1.90
CA THR A 106 24.45 3.98 0.66
C THR A 106 25.07 3.05 -0.38
N ALA A 107 25.86 2.07 0.05
CA ALA A 107 26.55 1.07 -0.76
C ALA A 107 27.39 1.69 -1.90
N GLN A 108 28.13 2.72 -1.57
CA GLN A 108 29.00 3.41 -2.51
C GLN A 108 30.30 2.60 -2.69
N LEU A 109 30.34 1.76 -3.72
CA LEU A 109 31.50 0.94 -4.06
C LEU A 109 32.47 1.73 -4.95
N SER A 110 33.75 1.71 -4.61
CA SER A 110 34.82 2.30 -5.42
C SER A 110 36.10 1.47 -5.35
N PHE A 111 36.91 1.58 -6.42
CA PHE A 111 38.16 0.84 -6.55
C PHE A 111 39.31 1.84 -6.70
N HIS A 112 40.33 1.68 -5.88
CA HIS A 112 41.44 2.60 -5.75
C HIS A 112 42.79 1.89 -5.90
N ALA A 113 43.76 2.55 -6.51
CA ALA A 113 45.14 2.14 -6.39
C ALA A 113 45.66 2.49 -4.98
N VAL A 114 46.36 1.59 -4.33
CA VAL A 114 47.05 1.88 -3.08
C VAL A 114 48.34 2.64 -3.42
N GLN A 115 48.56 3.78 -2.76
CA GLN A 115 49.78 4.62 -2.96
C GLN A 115 50.88 4.31 -1.96
N GLY A 116 50.56 3.64 -0.86
CA GLY A 116 51.46 3.21 0.18
C GLY A 116 50.83 3.22 1.57
N PRO A 117 51.57 2.88 2.61
CA PRO A 117 51.16 3.05 3.99
C PRO A 117 51.09 4.54 4.33
N ALA A 118 50.07 4.96 5.07
CA ALA A 118 49.95 6.34 5.53
C ALA A 118 51.07 6.67 6.54
N ALA A 119 51.67 7.85 6.43
CA ALA A 119 52.65 8.33 7.39
C ALA A 119 52.01 8.52 8.78
N GLN A 120 52.62 8.00 9.84
CA GLN A 120 52.10 7.97 11.22
C GLN A 120 51.86 9.35 11.88
N ASN A 121 52.13 10.48 11.23
CA ASN A 121 52.16 11.82 11.82
C ASN A 121 51.37 12.91 11.09
N ASP A 122 50.38 12.59 10.28
CA ASP A 122 49.65 13.65 9.59
C ASP A 122 48.16 13.59 9.95
N ASP A 123 47.73 14.59 10.76
CA ASP A 123 46.29 14.92 11.02
C ASP A 123 45.60 15.45 9.74
N ARG A 124 45.95 14.96 8.56
CA ARG A 124 45.33 15.29 7.27
C ARG A 124 44.20 14.36 6.92
N ALA A 125 43.22 14.28 7.80
CA ALA A 125 41.98 13.53 7.49
C ALA A 125 41.12 14.19 6.39
N ASP A 126 41.38 15.45 6.00
CA ASP A 126 40.56 16.24 5.08
C ASP A 126 41.37 17.13 4.13
N ALA A 127 42.47 16.64 3.55
CA ALA A 127 43.21 17.42 2.54
C ALA A 127 42.47 17.33 1.19
N GLU A 128 41.69 18.36 0.86
CA GLU A 128 41.23 18.71 -0.49
C GLU A 128 42.42 19.02 -1.40
N GLY A 129 43.14 18.00 -1.81
CA GLY A 129 44.30 18.19 -2.67
C GLY A 129 44.72 16.91 -3.37
N GLY A 130 44.03 16.50 -4.43
CA GLY A 130 44.55 15.63 -5.48
C GLY A 130 44.83 14.15 -5.17
N ASN A 131 44.95 13.77 -3.94
CA ASN A 131 45.15 12.40 -3.46
C ASN A 131 43.86 11.90 -2.82
N GLY A 132 43.49 10.63 -3.09
CA GLY A 132 42.29 10.00 -2.53
C GLY A 132 42.35 9.87 -0.99
N PRO A 133 41.35 9.19 -0.39
CA PRO A 133 41.21 9.10 1.06
C PRO A 133 42.29 8.19 1.68
N THR A 134 42.67 8.47 2.93
CA THR A 134 43.42 7.57 3.79
C THR A 134 42.46 6.73 4.61
N LEU A 135 42.52 5.40 4.46
CA LEU A 135 41.56 4.49 5.12
C LEU A 135 42.29 3.29 5.76
N PRO A 136 41.79 2.74 6.87
CA PRO A 136 42.33 1.53 7.46
C PRO A 136 42.02 0.30 6.58
N ASP A 137 43.01 -0.59 6.40
CA ASP A 137 42.82 -1.88 5.75
C ASP A 137 42.18 -2.91 6.71
N GLU A 138 41.99 -4.16 6.24
CA GLU A 138 41.38 -5.26 6.97
C GLU A 138 42.18 -5.65 8.25
N GLN A 139 43.42 -5.21 8.35
CA GLN A 139 44.30 -5.44 9.51
C GLN A 139 44.45 -4.20 10.40
N GLY A 140 43.74 -3.11 10.10
CA GLY A 140 43.81 -1.85 10.85
C GLY A 140 45.01 -0.96 10.48
N ARG A 141 45.76 -1.25 9.40
CA ARG A 141 46.85 -0.40 8.92
C ARG A 141 46.27 0.67 7.99
N SER A 142 46.60 1.92 8.23
CA SER A 142 46.16 3.02 7.37
C SER A 142 46.90 3.00 6.04
N LEU A 143 46.13 2.99 4.94
CA LEU A 143 46.63 3.03 3.56
C LEU A 143 46.22 4.35 2.90
N ASP A 144 47.15 4.97 2.21
CA ASP A 144 46.87 6.11 1.32
C ASP A 144 46.39 5.58 -0.01
N LEU A 145 45.21 6.06 -0.43
CA LEU A 145 44.57 5.64 -1.66
C LEU A 145 44.67 6.73 -2.73
N GLY A 146 44.80 6.31 -3.98
CA GLY A 146 44.65 7.20 -5.11
C GLY A 146 43.16 7.55 -5.36
N PRO A 147 42.88 8.43 -6.34
CA PRO A 147 41.48 8.71 -6.73
C PRO A 147 40.79 7.44 -7.21
N ALA A 148 39.44 7.40 -7.03
CA ALA A 148 38.61 6.28 -7.51
C ALA A 148 38.75 6.09 -9.02
N ARG A 149 39.22 4.91 -9.45
CA ARG A 149 39.39 4.56 -10.87
C ARG A 149 38.12 3.90 -11.45
N LEU A 150 37.40 3.15 -10.61
CA LEU A 150 36.12 2.54 -10.93
C LEU A 150 35.13 2.82 -9.80
N SER A 151 33.86 2.89 -10.16
CA SER A 151 32.75 2.95 -9.21
C SER A 151 31.86 1.72 -9.33
N GLY A 152 31.00 1.51 -8.35
CA GLY A 152 30.02 0.42 -8.34
C GLY A 152 29.11 0.39 -9.56
N ALA A 153 28.85 1.53 -10.22
CA ALA A 153 28.13 1.59 -11.49
C ALA A 153 28.79 0.80 -12.64
N GLY A 154 30.09 0.45 -12.49
CA GLY A 154 30.82 -0.41 -13.42
C GLY A 154 30.57 -1.90 -13.22
N VAL A 155 29.98 -2.31 -12.11
CA VAL A 155 29.67 -3.70 -11.79
C VAL A 155 28.36 -4.09 -12.49
N LYS A 156 28.37 -5.22 -13.19
CA LYS A 156 27.23 -5.78 -13.89
C LYS A 156 26.43 -6.73 -13.01
N ASP A 157 27.14 -7.57 -12.26
CA ASP A 157 26.55 -8.54 -11.34
C ASP A 157 27.50 -8.82 -10.17
N ALA A 158 26.93 -9.22 -9.04
CA ALA A 158 27.66 -9.63 -7.86
C ALA A 158 27.02 -10.89 -7.25
N THR A 159 27.83 -11.89 -6.94
CA THR A 159 27.34 -13.18 -6.44
C THR A 159 28.25 -13.67 -5.30
N ALA A 160 27.63 -14.05 -4.17
CA ALA A 160 28.34 -14.72 -3.08
C ALA A 160 28.59 -16.19 -3.43
N ALA A 161 29.81 -16.65 -3.25
CA ALA A 161 30.22 -18.03 -3.51
C ALA A 161 31.13 -18.54 -2.38
N PHE A 162 31.06 -19.85 -2.10
CA PHE A 162 31.97 -20.50 -1.16
C PHE A 162 33.11 -21.15 -1.93
N ASP A 163 34.33 -20.67 -1.72
CA ASP A 163 35.52 -21.22 -2.35
C ASP A 163 36.23 -22.24 -1.42
N ALA A 164 35.88 -23.51 -1.63
CA ALA A 164 36.48 -24.61 -0.91
C ALA A 164 37.88 -25.01 -1.45
N GLN A 165 38.22 -24.60 -2.70
CA GLN A 165 39.46 -25.06 -3.38
C GLN A 165 40.67 -24.19 -3.05
N GLN A 166 40.45 -22.90 -2.88
CA GLN A 166 41.55 -21.97 -2.54
C GLN A 166 41.60 -21.64 -1.04
N GLY A 167 40.73 -22.22 -0.23
CA GLY A 167 40.68 -21.97 1.21
C GLY A 167 40.26 -20.54 1.59
N ALA A 168 39.74 -19.79 0.64
CA ALA A 168 39.35 -18.39 0.84
C ALA A 168 38.03 -18.22 1.60
N GLY A 169 37.27 -19.33 1.86
CA GLY A 169 35.98 -19.25 2.53
C GLY A 169 34.89 -18.63 1.67
N TRP A 170 34.05 -17.78 2.25
CA TRP A 170 33.03 -17.06 1.50
C TRP A 170 33.65 -15.85 0.79
N THR A 171 33.37 -15.71 -0.50
CA THR A 171 33.86 -14.66 -1.38
C THR A 171 32.70 -14.03 -2.15
N VAL A 172 32.90 -12.81 -2.65
CA VAL A 172 31.93 -12.15 -3.55
C VAL A 172 32.57 -11.98 -4.92
N SER A 173 32.06 -12.72 -5.91
CA SER A 173 32.45 -12.57 -7.32
C SER A 173 31.74 -11.35 -7.91
N LEU A 174 32.50 -10.51 -8.60
CA LEU A 174 32.02 -9.33 -9.32
C LEU A 174 32.24 -9.52 -10.81
N ASP A 175 31.20 -9.28 -11.60
CA ASP A 175 31.28 -9.18 -13.05
C ASP A 175 31.19 -7.72 -13.47
N PHE A 176 32.07 -7.29 -14.37
CA PHE A 176 32.12 -5.91 -14.84
C PHE A 176 31.46 -5.70 -16.19
N HIS A 177 30.90 -4.52 -16.42
CA HIS A 177 30.58 -4.05 -17.76
C HIS A 177 31.87 -3.86 -18.58
N LYS A 178 31.80 -3.99 -19.91
CA LYS A 178 32.96 -3.94 -20.83
C LYS A 178 33.90 -2.74 -20.62
N LYS A 179 33.37 -1.55 -20.30
CA LYS A 179 34.20 -0.35 -20.03
C LYS A 179 34.94 -0.49 -18.71
N ALA A 180 34.21 -0.81 -17.65
CA ALA A 180 34.77 -0.98 -16.32
C ALA A 180 35.80 -2.14 -16.26
N GLY A 181 35.54 -3.23 -17.00
CA GLY A 181 36.51 -4.31 -17.12
C GLY A 181 37.84 -3.86 -17.71
N ARG A 182 37.84 -2.97 -18.72
CA ARG A 182 39.08 -2.39 -19.25
C ARG A 182 39.80 -1.48 -18.22
N ASP A 183 39.04 -0.71 -17.48
CA ASP A 183 39.57 0.15 -16.43
C ASP A 183 40.12 -0.68 -15.27
N TRP A 184 39.49 -1.82 -14.93
CA TRP A 184 39.99 -2.82 -13.99
C TRP A 184 41.34 -3.43 -14.46
N THR A 185 41.42 -3.86 -15.73
CA THR A 185 42.66 -4.39 -16.31
C THR A 185 43.78 -3.35 -16.24
N ARG A 186 43.49 -2.07 -16.52
CA ARG A 186 44.48 -1.00 -16.42
C ARG A 186 44.92 -0.79 -14.98
N LEU A 187 43.98 -0.68 -14.04
CA LEU A 187 44.26 -0.49 -12.61
C LEU A 187 45.14 -1.60 -12.05
N THR A 188 44.82 -2.86 -12.33
CA THR A 188 45.59 -4.03 -11.89
C THR A 188 46.92 -4.14 -12.61
N GLY A 189 47.00 -3.69 -13.87
CA GLY A 189 48.27 -3.60 -14.64
C GLY A 189 49.23 -2.55 -14.10
N GLU A 190 48.74 -1.38 -13.71
CA GLU A 190 49.52 -0.33 -13.03
C GLU A 190 50.05 -0.84 -11.68
N ALA A 191 49.17 -1.46 -10.86
CA ALA A 191 49.56 -2.05 -9.58
C ALA A 191 50.63 -3.16 -9.73
N ALA A 192 50.51 -3.99 -10.78
CA ALA A 192 51.49 -5.08 -11.06
C ALA A 192 52.89 -4.59 -11.38
N CYS A 193 53.10 -3.31 -11.65
CA CYS A 193 54.45 -2.73 -11.88
C CYS A 193 55.29 -2.56 -10.60
N HIS A 194 54.67 -2.72 -9.43
CA HIS A 194 55.35 -2.64 -8.14
C HIS A 194 55.88 -4.01 -7.66
N PRO A 195 56.93 -4.06 -6.82
CA PRO A 195 57.42 -5.32 -6.23
C PRO A 195 56.33 -6.09 -5.47
N VAL A 196 56.51 -7.41 -5.32
CA VAL A 196 55.52 -8.29 -4.70
C VAL A 196 55.22 -7.94 -3.25
N GLU A 197 56.21 -7.42 -2.51
CA GLU A 197 56.07 -7.05 -1.08
C GLU A 197 55.63 -5.59 -0.87
N ASP A 198 55.41 -4.86 -1.94
CA ASP A 198 55.06 -3.43 -1.89
C ASP A 198 53.52 -3.28 -1.79
N ASP A 199 53.05 -2.49 -0.82
CA ASP A 199 51.63 -2.20 -0.66
C ASP A 199 51.01 -1.56 -1.91
N ARG A 200 51.77 -0.85 -2.73
CA ARG A 200 51.34 -0.28 -4.00
C ARG A 200 50.94 -1.33 -5.05
N ARG A 201 51.25 -2.61 -4.84
CA ARG A 201 50.78 -3.71 -5.66
C ARG A 201 49.36 -4.16 -5.30
N ARG A 202 48.73 -3.54 -4.32
CA ARG A 202 47.38 -3.83 -3.86
C ARG A 202 46.36 -2.93 -4.57
N VAL A 203 45.13 -3.42 -4.71
CA VAL A 203 43.98 -2.64 -5.15
C VAL A 203 42.99 -2.62 -4.02
N ALA A 204 42.70 -1.43 -3.49
CA ALA A 204 41.71 -1.28 -2.43
C ALA A 204 40.29 -1.22 -3.00
N ILE A 205 39.41 -2.06 -2.44
CA ILE A 205 38.00 -2.10 -2.71
C ILE A 205 37.31 -1.44 -1.50
N VAL A 206 36.72 -0.28 -1.74
CA VAL A 206 36.14 0.58 -0.71
C VAL A 206 34.61 0.59 -0.84
N LEU A 207 33.92 0.35 0.26
CA LEU A 207 32.45 0.45 0.38
C LEU A 207 32.15 1.44 1.51
N ASP A 208 31.36 2.47 1.22
CA ASP A 208 30.91 3.48 2.20
C ASP A 208 32.07 4.05 3.04
N ARG A 209 33.21 4.39 2.38
CA ARG A 209 34.43 4.91 3.02
C ARG A 209 35.16 3.90 3.93
N GLN A 210 34.92 2.62 3.76
CA GLN A 210 35.65 1.55 4.46
C GLN A 210 36.28 0.60 3.46
N ILE A 211 37.55 0.25 3.64
CA ILE A 211 38.19 -0.81 2.84
C ILE A 211 37.61 -2.16 3.27
N ILE A 212 36.90 -2.81 2.36
CA ILE A 212 36.32 -4.14 2.59
C ILE A 212 37.26 -5.27 2.14
N SER A 213 38.18 -4.97 1.21
CA SER A 213 39.20 -5.89 0.74
C SER A 213 40.30 -5.11 0.02
N SER A 214 41.54 -5.51 0.19
CA SER A 214 42.66 -4.90 -0.51
C SER A 214 43.66 -5.95 -1.04
N PRO A 215 43.18 -6.80 -1.99
CA PRO A 215 43.99 -7.91 -2.50
C PRO A 215 45.23 -7.42 -3.24
N GLN A 216 46.33 -8.16 -3.07
CA GLN A 216 47.53 -7.97 -3.83
C GLN A 216 47.40 -8.59 -5.22
N VAL A 217 47.83 -7.88 -6.25
CA VAL A 217 47.86 -8.42 -7.62
C VAL A 217 48.90 -9.55 -7.71
N SER A 218 48.47 -10.71 -8.22
CA SER A 218 49.29 -11.92 -8.29
C SER A 218 50.67 -11.63 -8.93
N PRO A 219 51.78 -12.25 -8.42
CA PRO A 219 53.09 -12.15 -9.01
C PRO A 219 53.17 -12.57 -10.49
N SER A 220 52.27 -13.45 -10.92
CA SER A 220 52.17 -13.91 -12.31
C SER A 220 51.68 -12.84 -13.29
N VAL A 221 51.09 -11.74 -12.78
CA VAL A 221 50.59 -10.63 -13.61
C VAL A 221 51.74 -9.68 -13.90
N GLY A 222 52.07 -9.51 -15.16
CA GLY A 222 53.11 -8.60 -15.63
C GLY A 222 52.71 -7.13 -15.55
N CYS A 223 53.70 -6.25 -15.40
CA CYS A 223 53.51 -4.80 -15.44
C CYS A 223 52.77 -4.37 -16.72
N ASN A 224 51.76 -3.53 -16.60
CA ASN A 224 50.85 -3.05 -17.67
C ASN A 224 50.05 -4.13 -18.42
N VAL A 225 50.07 -5.39 -17.96
CA VAL A 225 49.25 -6.45 -18.52
C VAL A 225 47.88 -6.49 -17.84
N GLY A 226 47.86 -6.47 -16.53
CA GLY A 226 46.67 -6.49 -15.70
C GLY A 226 45.95 -7.83 -15.66
N LEU A 227 44.93 -7.91 -14.83
CA LEU A 227 44.04 -9.05 -14.78
C LEU A 227 43.05 -9.02 -15.98
N PRO A 228 42.70 -10.20 -16.57
CA PRO A 228 41.78 -10.23 -17.71
C PRO A 228 40.46 -9.52 -17.37
N SER A 229 39.94 -8.76 -18.32
CA SER A 229 38.72 -8.00 -18.18
C SER A 229 37.52 -8.94 -18.06
N GLY A 230 36.76 -8.82 -17.00
CA GLY A 230 35.45 -9.49 -16.90
C GLY A 230 34.99 -9.69 -15.48
N SER A 231 35.80 -10.31 -14.64
CA SER A 231 35.39 -10.61 -13.26
C SER A 231 36.55 -10.45 -12.27
N THR A 232 36.20 -10.20 -11.02
CA THR A 232 37.13 -10.23 -9.88
C THR A 232 36.41 -10.83 -8.67
N GLN A 233 37.19 -11.16 -7.63
CA GLN A 233 36.63 -11.66 -6.37
C GLN A 233 37.06 -10.75 -5.22
N ILE A 234 36.08 -10.42 -4.37
CA ILE A 234 36.32 -9.80 -3.08
C ILE A 234 36.54 -10.94 -2.08
N THR A 235 37.72 -11.04 -1.55
CA THR A 235 38.11 -12.01 -0.53
C THR A 235 38.19 -11.35 0.82
N GLY A 236 37.79 -12.06 1.88
CA GLY A 236 37.82 -11.56 3.25
C GLY A 236 37.31 -12.63 4.22
N SER A 237 37.33 -12.33 5.50
CA SER A 237 36.79 -13.23 6.53
C SER A 237 35.28 -13.10 6.64
N PHE A 238 34.56 -13.36 5.55
CA PHE A 238 33.10 -13.24 5.49
C PHE A 238 32.40 -14.50 6.00
N SER A 239 31.34 -14.31 6.76
CA SER A 239 30.31 -15.35 6.97
C SER A 239 29.43 -15.50 5.72
N ALA A 240 28.64 -16.55 5.64
CA ALA A 240 27.71 -16.78 4.54
C ALA A 240 26.72 -15.61 4.35
N ASP A 241 26.25 -15.06 5.48
CA ASP A 241 25.24 -13.98 5.44
C ASP A 241 25.87 -12.65 5.06
N GLU A 242 27.06 -12.32 5.56
CA GLU A 242 27.81 -11.11 5.18
C GLU A 242 28.16 -11.11 3.70
N ALA A 243 28.62 -12.23 3.14
CA ALA A 243 28.95 -12.32 1.73
C ALA A 243 27.69 -12.15 0.84
N ARG A 244 26.55 -12.73 1.24
CA ARG A 244 25.29 -12.55 0.54
C ARG A 244 24.78 -11.12 0.60
N GLU A 245 24.85 -10.49 1.78
CA GLU A 245 24.45 -9.10 1.98
C GLU A 245 25.32 -8.15 1.15
N LEU A 246 26.64 -8.36 1.17
CA LEU A 246 27.58 -7.58 0.36
C LEU A 246 27.27 -7.72 -1.14
N ALA A 247 27.03 -8.94 -1.62
CA ALA A 247 26.66 -9.17 -3.00
C ALA A 247 25.36 -8.46 -3.39
N LEU A 248 24.34 -8.50 -2.52
CA LEU A 248 23.06 -7.80 -2.71
C LEU A 248 23.22 -6.29 -2.77
N LEU A 249 24.01 -5.70 -1.87
CA LEU A 249 24.28 -4.27 -1.83
C LEU A 249 25.01 -3.80 -3.11
N ILE A 250 26.00 -4.55 -3.57
CA ILE A 250 26.75 -4.24 -4.78
C ILE A 250 25.86 -4.38 -6.02
N LYS A 251 25.09 -5.47 -6.12
CA LYS A 251 24.17 -5.74 -7.24
C LYS A 251 23.06 -4.69 -7.33
N GLY A 252 22.50 -4.27 -6.20
CA GLY A 252 21.49 -3.23 -6.13
C GLY A 252 22.01 -1.82 -6.46
N GLY A 253 23.32 -1.63 -6.43
CA GLY A 253 23.98 -0.35 -6.76
C GLY A 253 23.96 0.69 -5.64
N ALA A 254 24.75 1.75 -5.83
CA ALA A 254 24.84 2.87 -4.91
C ALA A 254 23.59 3.76 -4.98
N LEU A 255 23.12 4.24 -3.82
CA LEU A 255 22.07 5.24 -3.75
C LEU A 255 22.61 6.60 -4.23
N PRO A 256 21.93 7.27 -5.16
CA PRO A 256 22.28 8.63 -5.58
C PRO A 256 22.21 9.64 -4.43
N LEU A 257 21.26 9.43 -3.50
CA LEU A 257 21.09 10.23 -2.29
C LEU A 257 21.17 9.31 -1.06
N PRO A 258 21.86 9.74 0.01
CA PRO A 258 21.74 9.06 1.29
C PRO A 258 20.32 9.16 1.80
N VAL A 259 19.80 8.07 2.38
CA VAL A 259 18.45 8.01 2.93
C VAL A 259 18.52 7.73 4.43
N GLU A 260 17.63 8.39 5.17
CA GLU A 260 17.46 8.16 6.61
C GLU A 260 16.06 7.61 6.86
N ILE A 261 15.95 6.59 7.72
CA ILE A 261 14.66 6.04 8.13
C ILE A 261 14.06 6.97 9.17
N VAL A 262 13.03 7.71 8.78
CA VAL A 262 12.32 8.64 9.68
C VAL A 262 11.13 8.00 10.39
N GLU A 263 10.56 6.94 9.80
CA GLU A 263 9.49 6.18 10.42
C GLU A 263 9.60 4.71 10.02
N GLN A 264 9.45 3.83 11.01
CA GLN A 264 9.32 2.39 10.80
C GLN A 264 8.10 1.89 11.54
N ARG A 265 7.17 1.26 10.81
CA ARG A 265 5.96 0.66 11.37
C ARG A 265 5.85 -0.78 10.92
N THR A 266 5.82 -1.70 11.87
CA THR A 266 5.64 -3.12 11.62
C THR A 266 4.24 -3.55 12.04
N VAL A 267 3.53 -4.25 11.17
CA VAL A 267 2.20 -4.82 11.42
C VAL A 267 2.32 -6.32 11.42
N GLY A 268 1.93 -6.95 12.52
CA GLY A 268 1.94 -8.41 12.61
C GLY A 268 0.82 -9.04 11.78
N PRO A 269 1.06 -10.20 11.13
CA PRO A 269 0.07 -10.85 10.25
C PRO A 269 -1.20 -11.29 10.99
N THR A 270 -1.13 -11.55 12.30
CA THR A 270 -2.28 -11.91 13.13
C THR A 270 -3.30 -10.78 13.26
N LEU A 271 -2.85 -9.52 13.29
CA LEU A 271 -3.73 -8.35 13.33
C LEU A 271 -4.51 -8.21 12.04
N GLY A 272 -3.85 -8.40 10.89
CA GLY A 272 -4.50 -8.34 9.58
C GLY A 272 -5.55 -9.43 9.40
N ALA A 273 -5.24 -10.68 9.75
CA ALA A 273 -6.18 -11.79 9.68
C ALA A 273 -7.44 -11.55 10.56
N ALA A 274 -7.24 -11.07 11.79
CA ALA A 274 -8.35 -10.72 12.69
C ALA A 274 -9.21 -9.58 12.12
N ALA A 275 -8.58 -8.59 11.48
CA ALA A 275 -9.28 -7.47 10.86
C ALA A 275 -10.09 -7.89 9.63
N ILE A 276 -9.56 -8.78 8.79
CA ILE A 276 -10.27 -9.36 7.63
C ILE A 276 -11.52 -10.11 8.11
N ASP A 277 -11.35 -10.99 9.12
CA ASP A 277 -12.46 -11.79 9.65
C ASP A 277 -13.53 -10.91 10.31
N ALA A 278 -13.14 -9.90 11.10
CA ALA A 278 -14.07 -8.93 11.68
C ALA A 278 -14.82 -8.13 10.59
N SER A 279 -14.11 -7.67 9.55
CA SER A 279 -14.71 -6.92 8.44
C SER A 279 -15.65 -7.78 7.61
N ALA A 280 -15.28 -9.03 7.33
CA ALA A 280 -16.12 -9.98 6.60
C ALA A 280 -17.42 -10.29 7.39
N ARG A 281 -17.30 -10.52 8.70
CA ARG A 281 -18.50 -10.70 9.57
C ARG A 281 -19.37 -9.45 9.59
N ALA A 282 -18.78 -8.26 9.73
CA ALA A 282 -19.52 -7.01 9.71
C ALA A 282 -20.25 -6.80 8.37
N ALA A 283 -19.59 -7.09 7.24
CA ALA A 283 -20.18 -7.01 5.92
C ALA A 283 -21.36 -7.97 5.76
N LEU A 284 -21.20 -9.23 6.18
CA LEU A 284 -22.25 -10.25 6.12
C LEU A 284 -23.44 -9.89 7.01
N ILE A 285 -23.20 -9.49 8.26
CA ILE A 285 -24.26 -9.08 9.19
C ILE A 285 -24.97 -7.84 8.67
N GLY A 286 -24.22 -6.84 8.19
CA GLY A 286 -24.77 -5.61 7.62
C GLY A 286 -25.62 -5.88 6.38
N ALA A 287 -25.12 -6.70 5.44
CA ALA A 287 -25.84 -7.10 4.25
C ALA A 287 -27.11 -7.91 4.59
N ALA A 288 -27.02 -8.87 5.52
CA ALA A 288 -28.17 -9.67 5.96
C ALA A 288 -29.23 -8.82 6.67
N ALA A 289 -28.83 -7.94 7.58
CA ALA A 289 -29.74 -7.03 8.27
C ALA A 289 -30.44 -6.08 7.28
N THR A 290 -29.69 -5.53 6.32
CA THR A 290 -30.21 -4.66 5.27
C THR A 290 -31.17 -5.41 4.33
N ALA A 291 -30.80 -6.62 3.90
CA ALA A 291 -31.65 -7.48 3.08
C ALA A 291 -32.95 -7.88 3.81
N LEU A 292 -32.86 -8.20 5.09
CA LEU A 292 -33.99 -8.50 5.93
C LEU A 292 -34.93 -7.29 6.07
N PHE A 293 -34.36 -6.12 6.40
CA PHE A 293 -35.10 -4.88 6.54
C PHE A 293 -35.89 -4.53 5.25
N ILE A 294 -35.19 -4.51 4.10
CA ILE A 294 -35.82 -4.16 2.82
C ILE A 294 -36.88 -5.20 2.42
N THR A 295 -36.65 -6.48 2.73
CA THR A 295 -37.63 -7.56 2.47
C THR A 295 -38.88 -7.41 3.34
N ILE A 296 -38.74 -7.07 4.61
CA ILE A 296 -39.90 -6.80 5.49
C ILE A 296 -40.68 -5.59 5.00
N VAL A 297 -40.02 -4.51 4.59
CA VAL A 297 -40.66 -3.25 4.19
C VAL A 297 -41.32 -3.36 2.81
N TYR A 298 -40.60 -3.94 1.82
CA TYR A 298 -41.04 -4.01 0.42
C TYR A 298 -41.42 -5.42 -0.06
N ARG A 299 -41.40 -6.40 0.85
CA ARG A 299 -41.83 -7.79 0.60
C ARG A 299 -41.09 -8.39 -0.62
N LEU A 300 -41.84 -8.86 -1.65
CA LEU A 300 -41.26 -9.46 -2.85
C LEU A 300 -40.27 -8.53 -3.55
N PHE A 301 -40.61 -7.26 -3.74
CA PHE A 301 -39.65 -6.31 -4.37
C PHE A 301 -38.44 -6.05 -3.49
N GLY A 302 -38.60 -6.09 -2.17
CA GLY A 302 -37.48 -6.08 -1.23
C GLY A 302 -36.61 -7.31 -1.35
N ALA A 303 -37.18 -8.51 -1.48
CA ALA A 303 -36.41 -9.73 -1.70
C ALA A 303 -35.63 -9.69 -3.04
N LEU A 304 -36.22 -9.14 -4.11
CA LEU A 304 -35.54 -8.96 -5.39
C LEU A 304 -34.41 -7.92 -5.30
N ALA A 305 -34.60 -6.86 -4.51
CA ALA A 305 -33.54 -5.92 -4.22
C ALA A 305 -32.40 -6.52 -3.35
N ALA A 306 -32.74 -7.45 -2.45
CA ALA A 306 -31.73 -8.21 -1.70
C ALA A 306 -30.90 -9.13 -2.62
N VAL A 307 -31.51 -9.74 -3.65
CA VAL A 307 -30.78 -10.47 -4.70
C VAL A 307 -29.86 -9.52 -5.48
N ALA A 308 -30.35 -8.31 -5.83
CA ALA A 308 -29.53 -7.31 -6.48
C ALA A 308 -28.37 -6.81 -5.57
N LEU A 309 -28.59 -6.73 -4.26
CA LEU A 309 -27.53 -6.43 -3.28
C LEU A 309 -26.45 -7.52 -3.24
N ALA A 310 -26.84 -8.80 -3.28
CA ALA A 310 -25.87 -9.90 -3.38
C ALA A 310 -25.06 -9.82 -4.69
N ALA A 311 -25.75 -9.55 -5.82
CA ALA A 311 -25.11 -9.32 -7.11
C ALA A 311 -24.14 -8.11 -7.08
N TYR A 312 -24.53 -7.03 -6.42
CA TYR A 312 -23.67 -5.87 -6.18
C TYR A 312 -22.37 -6.28 -5.47
N GLY A 313 -22.45 -7.09 -4.41
CA GLY A 313 -21.27 -7.56 -3.67
C GLY A 313 -20.28 -8.29 -4.58
N VAL A 314 -20.77 -9.22 -5.40
CA VAL A 314 -19.94 -9.98 -6.36
C VAL A 314 -19.33 -9.06 -7.43
N ILE A 315 -20.10 -8.14 -8.01
CA ILE A 315 -19.63 -7.22 -9.05
C ILE A 315 -18.59 -6.26 -8.49
N SER A 316 -18.85 -5.68 -7.32
CA SER A 316 -17.95 -4.74 -6.68
C SER A 316 -16.62 -5.40 -6.31
N TYR A 317 -16.66 -6.60 -5.74
CA TYR A 317 -15.46 -7.38 -5.43
C TYR A 317 -14.68 -7.76 -6.70
N ALA A 318 -15.37 -8.27 -7.72
CA ALA A 318 -14.72 -8.59 -9.00
C ALA A 318 -14.07 -7.37 -9.66
N ALA A 319 -14.71 -6.21 -9.60
CA ALA A 319 -14.15 -4.97 -10.13
C ALA A 319 -12.87 -4.54 -9.38
N LEU A 320 -12.85 -4.65 -8.05
CA LEU A 320 -11.66 -4.37 -7.23
C LEU A 320 -10.49 -5.29 -7.61
N VAL A 321 -10.76 -6.59 -7.75
CA VAL A 321 -9.75 -7.58 -8.10
C VAL A 321 -9.25 -7.39 -9.54
N ALA A 322 -10.16 -7.18 -10.50
CA ALA A 322 -9.81 -6.98 -11.91
C ALA A 322 -8.96 -5.72 -12.16
N LEU A 323 -9.21 -4.66 -11.39
CA LEU A 323 -8.43 -3.43 -11.46
C LEU A 323 -7.11 -3.50 -10.67
N GLY A 324 -6.83 -4.62 -9.99
CA GLY A 324 -5.63 -4.78 -9.19
C GLY A 324 -5.54 -3.81 -8.00
N VAL A 325 -6.69 -3.41 -7.44
CA VAL A 325 -6.74 -2.48 -6.31
C VAL A 325 -6.25 -3.18 -5.06
N THR A 326 -5.27 -2.57 -4.38
CA THR A 326 -4.80 -3.06 -3.08
C THR A 326 -5.85 -2.81 -2.01
N LEU A 327 -6.37 -3.89 -1.43
CA LEU A 327 -7.35 -3.84 -0.34
C LEU A 327 -6.65 -3.50 0.97
N THR A 328 -7.00 -2.36 1.58
CA THR A 328 -6.51 -1.90 2.88
C THR A 328 -7.65 -1.94 3.91
N LEU A 329 -7.34 -1.84 5.21
CA LEU A 329 -8.36 -1.75 6.26
C LEU A 329 -9.40 -0.63 6.00
N PRO A 330 -8.99 0.63 5.72
CA PRO A 330 -9.94 1.66 5.30
C PRO A 330 -10.68 1.32 4.02
N GLY A 331 -10.03 0.64 3.07
CA GLY A 331 -10.67 0.16 1.84
C GLY A 331 -11.80 -0.84 2.13
N LEU A 332 -11.59 -1.78 3.04
CA LEU A 332 -12.64 -2.70 3.50
C LEU A 332 -13.79 -1.94 4.19
N ALA A 333 -13.49 -0.94 5.01
CA ALA A 333 -14.51 -0.08 5.62
C ALA A 333 -15.34 0.66 4.56
N GLY A 334 -14.68 1.17 3.51
CA GLY A 334 -15.35 1.79 2.35
C GLY A 334 -16.27 0.82 1.61
N PHE A 335 -15.82 -0.42 1.44
CA PHE A 335 -16.63 -1.49 0.84
C PHE A 335 -17.87 -1.81 1.67
N VAL A 336 -17.73 -1.95 3.00
CA VAL A 336 -18.86 -2.17 3.92
C VAL A 336 -19.83 -0.99 3.92
N LEU A 337 -19.31 0.24 3.91
CA LEU A 337 -20.14 1.45 3.80
C LEU A 337 -20.94 1.46 2.49
N ALA A 338 -20.31 1.10 1.38
CA ALA A 338 -20.95 1.06 0.08
C ALA A 338 -22.06 -0.01 -0.01
N ILE A 339 -22.00 -1.11 0.76
CA ILE A 339 -23.10 -2.08 0.91
C ILE A 339 -24.36 -1.39 1.46
N GLY A 340 -24.22 -0.54 2.48
CA GLY A 340 -25.33 0.22 3.04
C GLY A 340 -25.96 1.17 2.01
N MET A 341 -25.14 1.85 1.23
CA MET A 341 -25.60 2.78 0.18
C MET A 341 -26.19 2.07 -1.06
N ALA A 342 -25.80 0.83 -1.32
CA ALA A 342 -26.29 0.09 -2.50
C ALA A 342 -27.81 -0.16 -2.52
N VAL A 343 -28.45 -0.12 -1.34
CA VAL A 343 -29.90 -0.31 -1.20
C VAL A 343 -30.67 1.00 -1.33
N ASP A 344 -30.03 2.15 -1.06
CA ASP A 344 -30.70 3.45 -1.01
C ASP A 344 -31.40 3.80 -2.32
N ALA A 345 -30.75 3.58 -3.46
CA ALA A 345 -31.35 3.79 -4.77
C ALA A 345 -32.62 2.95 -4.99
N ASN A 346 -32.65 1.70 -4.53
CA ASN A 346 -33.81 0.82 -4.64
C ASN A 346 -34.97 1.29 -3.75
N VAL A 347 -34.65 1.71 -2.52
CA VAL A 347 -35.64 2.27 -1.57
C VAL A 347 -36.29 3.51 -2.18
N LEU A 348 -35.50 4.43 -2.72
CA LEU A 348 -36.04 5.65 -3.34
C LEU A 348 -36.94 5.34 -4.53
N VAL A 349 -36.54 4.41 -5.40
CA VAL A 349 -37.37 3.96 -6.55
C VAL A 349 -38.67 3.35 -6.06
N PHE A 350 -38.65 2.49 -5.05
CA PHE A 350 -39.87 1.83 -4.55
C PHE A 350 -40.80 2.81 -3.84
N GLU A 351 -40.29 3.78 -3.11
CA GLU A 351 -41.14 4.83 -2.51
C GLU A 351 -41.79 5.70 -3.59
N ARG A 352 -41.05 6.11 -4.63
CA ARG A 352 -41.63 6.82 -5.77
C ARG A 352 -42.65 5.99 -6.52
N ALA A 353 -42.44 4.69 -6.68
CA ALA A 353 -43.42 3.79 -7.28
C ALA A 353 -44.68 3.64 -6.42
N ARG A 354 -44.55 3.64 -5.07
CA ARG A 354 -45.69 3.66 -4.13
C ARG A 354 -46.48 4.95 -4.23
N GLU A 355 -45.82 6.10 -4.30
CA GLU A 355 -46.44 7.41 -4.47
C GLU A 355 -47.23 7.48 -5.77
N GLU A 356 -46.64 7.06 -6.90
CA GLU A 356 -47.31 7.00 -8.21
C GLU A 356 -48.50 6.06 -8.21
N HIS A 357 -48.39 4.90 -7.57
CA HIS A 357 -49.49 3.94 -7.47
C HIS A 357 -50.65 4.45 -6.61
N ALA A 358 -50.35 5.19 -5.54
CA ALA A 358 -51.35 5.80 -4.66
C ALA A 358 -52.08 6.98 -5.32
N GLN A 359 -51.33 7.80 -6.11
CA GLN A 359 -51.92 8.94 -6.83
C GLN A 359 -52.78 8.50 -8.03
N HIS A 360 -52.50 7.33 -8.62
CA HIS A 360 -53.16 6.83 -9.82
C HIS A 360 -53.64 5.38 -9.59
N PRO A 361 -54.73 5.14 -8.85
CA PRO A 361 -55.18 3.79 -8.46
C PRO A 361 -55.54 2.85 -9.62
N GLY A 362 -55.77 3.39 -10.84
CA GLY A 362 -56.07 2.59 -12.04
C GLY A 362 -54.83 2.17 -12.85
N ARG A 363 -53.65 2.62 -12.48
CA ARG A 363 -52.41 2.25 -13.19
C ARG A 363 -51.93 0.85 -12.85
N SER A 364 -51.39 0.16 -13.86
CA SER A 364 -50.77 -1.14 -13.65
C SER A 364 -49.52 -1.00 -12.76
N LEU A 365 -49.22 -2.05 -11.99
CA LEU A 365 -48.04 -2.10 -11.13
C LEU A 365 -46.74 -1.83 -11.92
N LEU A 366 -46.62 -2.39 -13.13
CA LEU A 366 -45.47 -2.17 -14.02
C LEU A 366 -45.34 -0.70 -14.43
N SER A 367 -46.45 -0.01 -14.72
CA SER A 367 -46.45 1.42 -15.06
C SER A 367 -45.99 2.29 -13.89
N SER A 368 -46.49 1.99 -12.67
CA SER A 368 -46.07 2.69 -11.44
C SER A 368 -44.58 2.48 -11.12
N LEU A 369 -44.06 1.25 -11.30
CA LEU A 369 -42.64 0.96 -11.16
C LEU A 369 -41.78 1.73 -12.19
N THR A 370 -42.18 1.73 -13.45
CA THR A 370 -41.46 2.43 -14.52
C THR A 370 -41.44 3.95 -14.25
N ALA A 371 -42.55 4.52 -13.76
CA ALA A 371 -42.61 5.90 -13.33
C ALA A 371 -41.69 6.17 -12.11
N GLY A 372 -41.68 5.25 -11.13
CA GLY A 372 -40.80 5.31 -9.98
C GLY A 372 -39.31 5.38 -10.38
N PHE A 373 -38.86 4.49 -11.28
CA PHE A 373 -37.48 4.54 -11.81
C PHE A 373 -37.17 5.86 -12.53
N ARG A 374 -38.10 6.38 -13.32
CA ARG A 374 -37.91 7.63 -14.04
C ARG A 374 -37.82 8.84 -13.09
N ASN A 375 -38.72 8.90 -12.11
CA ASN A 375 -38.84 10.02 -11.19
C ASN A 375 -37.77 10.01 -10.09
N ALA A 376 -37.22 8.83 -9.76
CA ALA A 376 -36.09 8.70 -8.82
C ALA A 376 -34.72 8.94 -9.47
N TRP A 377 -34.62 8.90 -10.81
CA TRP A 377 -33.36 8.92 -11.53
C TRP A 377 -32.47 10.12 -11.16
N SER A 378 -33.01 11.35 -11.18
CA SER A 378 -32.21 12.54 -10.89
C SER A 378 -31.65 12.50 -9.46
N ALA A 379 -32.49 12.17 -8.47
CA ALA A 379 -32.04 12.11 -7.09
C ALA A 379 -30.98 11.01 -6.85
N VAL A 380 -31.14 9.84 -7.49
CA VAL A 380 -30.14 8.76 -7.43
C VAL A 380 -28.85 9.20 -8.10
N ALA A 381 -28.91 9.84 -9.28
CA ALA A 381 -27.74 10.32 -10.00
C ALA A 381 -27.00 11.40 -9.19
N ASP A 382 -27.72 12.41 -8.70
CA ASP A 382 -27.15 13.53 -7.95
C ASP A 382 -26.45 13.06 -6.67
N SER A 383 -27.08 12.17 -5.91
CA SER A 383 -26.48 11.58 -4.70
C SER A 383 -25.21 10.79 -5.00
N ASN A 384 -25.21 9.98 -6.05
CA ASN A 384 -24.05 9.19 -6.41
C ASN A 384 -22.92 10.04 -7.00
N VAL A 385 -23.22 11.09 -7.77
CA VAL A 385 -22.24 12.04 -8.29
C VAL A 385 -21.53 12.78 -7.14
N THR A 386 -22.28 13.27 -6.14
CA THR A 386 -21.66 13.90 -4.95
C THR A 386 -20.76 12.94 -4.20
N THR A 387 -21.14 11.68 -4.06
CA THR A 387 -20.28 10.66 -3.43
C THR A 387 -19.05 10.34 -4.27
N LEU A 388 -19.19 10.27 -5.61
CA LEU A 388 -18.04 10.09 -6.52
C LEU A 388 -17.07 11.28 -6.48
N ILE A 389 -17.57 12.51 -6.34
CA ILE A 389 -16.72 13.70 -6.15
C ILE A 389 -15.92 13.57 -4.84
N ALA A 390 -16.58 13.20 -3.73
CA ALA A 390 -15.90 12.98 -2.46
C ALA A 390 -14.85 11.85 -2.55
N ALA A 391 -15.20 10.73 -3.18
CA ALA A 391 -14.27 9.62 -3.42
C ALA A 391 -13.08 10.05 -4.31
N GLY A 392 -13.33 10.87 -5.32
CA GLY A 392 -12.29 11.47 -6.18
C GLY A 392 -11.35 12.38 -5.40
N LEU A 393 -11.87 13.24 -4.54
CA LEU A 393 -11.03 14.09 -3.67
C LEU A 393 -10.14 13.25 -2.75
N LEU A 394 -10.69 12.17 -2.16
CA LEU A 394 -9.91 11.24 -1.35
C LEU A 394 -8.83 10.51 -2.16
N PHE A 395 -9.08 10.22 -3.43
CA PHE A 395 -8.11 9.58 -4.31
C PHE A 395 -6.98 10.55 -4.71
N PHE A 396 -7.29 11.79 -5.08
CA PHE A 396 -6.29 12.75 -5.58
C PHE A 396 -5.53 13.45 -4.46
N LEU A 397 -6.19 13.77 -3.34
CA LEU A 397 -5.59 14.50 -2.22
C LEU A 397 -5.13 13.58 -1.09
N GLY A 398 -5.67 12.36 -1.01
CA GLY A 398 -5.32 11.38 0.01
C GLY A 398 -4.00 10.68 -0.29
N SER A 399 -3.38 10.15 0.75
CA SER A 399 -2.17 9.33 0.66
C SER A 399 -2.39 7.95 1.28
N GLY A 400 -1.64 6.94 0.80
CA GLY A 400 -1.65 5.59 1.36
C GLY A 400 -3.06 5.01 1.55
N PRO A 401 -3.43 4.61 2.77
CA PRO A 401 -4.71 3.94 3.06
C PRO A 401 -5.96 4.76 2.71
N VAL A 402 -5.89 6.10 2.80
CA VAL A 402 -7.01 7.00 2.47
C VAL A 402 -7.31 6.96 0.97
N LYS A 403 -6.28 6.86 0.14
CA LYS A 403 -6.44 6.70 -1.31
C LYS A 403 -7.16 5.39 -1.65
N GLY A 404 -6.79 4.28 -0.96
CA GLY A 404 -7.46 2.99 -1.07
C GLY A 404 -8.95 3.07 -0.73
N PHE A 405 -9.32 3.77 0.35
CA PHE A 405 -10.73 4.03 0.71
C PHE A 405 -11.47 4.78 -0.40
N GLY A 406 -10.87 5.83 -0.99
CA GLY A 406 -11.47 6.58 -2.10
C GLY A 406 -11.77 5.70 -3.31
N VAL A 407 -10.81 4.84 -3.69
CA VAL A 407 -10.99 3.91 -4.83
C VAL A 407 -12.09 2.90 -4.57
N THR A 408 -12.08 2.24 -3.40
CA THR A 408 -13.12 1.24 -3.06
C THR A 408 -14.50 1.85 -2.98
N LEU A 409 -14.62 3.06 -2.45
CA LEU A 409 -15.87 3.82 -2.40
C LEU A 409 -16.36 4.15 -3.82
N ALA A 410 -15.50 4.64 -4.71
CA ALA A 410 -15.87 4.97 -6.08
C ALA A 410 -16.38 3.74 -6.84
N ILE A 411 -15.65 2.62 -6.77
CA ILE A 411 -16.05 1.35 -7.39
C ILE A 411 -17.36 0.85 -6.79
N GLY A 412 -17.52 0.92 -5.46
CA GLY A 412 -18.75 0.54 -4.77
C GLY A 412 -19.95 1.35 -5.26
N VAL A 413 -19.83 2.67 -5.39
CA VAL A 413 -20.88 3.55 -5.91
C VAL A 413 -21.25 3.21 -7.35
N LEU A 414 -20.28 3.03 -8.23
CA LEU A 414 -20.54 2.66 -9.64
C LEU A 414 -21.23 1.29 -9.74
N ALA A 415 -20.76 0.31 -8.98
CA ALA A 415 -21.37 -1.02 -8.92
C ALA A 415 -22.80 -0.97 -8.34
N SER A 416 -23.06 -0.12 -7.33
CA SER A 416 -24.40 0.06 -6.75
C SER A 416 -25.37 0.67 -7.74
N MET A 417 -24.94 1.68 -8.50
CA MET A 417 -25.74 2.26 -9.59
C MET A 417 -26.08 1.23 -10.65
N PHE A 418 -25.10 0.44 -11.08
CA PHE A 418 -25.35 -0.64 -12.03
C PHE A 418 -26.32 -1.67 -11.48
N SER A 419 -26.13 -2.12 -10.25
CA SER A 419 -27.01 -3.10 -9.60
C SER A 419 -28.46 -2.60 -9.48
N ALA A 420 -28.64 -1.34 -9.06
CA ALA A 420 -29.99 -0.76 -8.90
C ALA A 420 -30.69 -0.52 -10.25
N LEU A 421 -29.99 0.07 -11.22
CA LEU A 421 -30.59 0.53 -12.47
C LEU A 421 -30.71 -0.57 -13.54
N VAL A 422 -29.87 -1.61 -13.46
CA VAL A 422 -29.88 -2.71 -14.43
C VAL A 422 -30.45 -3.98 -13.78
N ILE A 423 -29.85 -4.47 -12.70
CA ILE A 423 -30.23 -5.78 -12.12
C ILE A 423 -31.57 -5.68 -11.38
N ALA A 424 -31.69 -4.80 -10.37
CA ALA A 424 -32.90 -4.66 -9.60
C ALA A 424 -34.10 -4.25 -10.49
N ARG A 425 -33.85 -3.34 -11.44
CA ARG A 425 -34.87 -2.94 -12.42
C ARG A 425 -35.32 -4.09 -13.31
N ALA A 426 -34.41 -4.90 -13.85
CA ALA A 426 -34.74 -6.06 -14.66
C ALA A 426 -35.57 -7.07 -13.86
N LEU A 427 -35.12 -7.41 -12.64
CA LEU A 427 -35.80 -8.37 -11.77
C LEU A 427 -37.22 -7.88 -11.39
N THR A 428 -37.35 -6.61 -11.01
CA THR A 428 -38.65 -6.03 -10.59
C THR A 428 -39.61 -5.85 -11.77
N GLU A 429 -39.15 -5.44 -12.97
CA GLU A 429 -39.95 -5.36 -14.18
C GLU A 429 -40.43 -6.74 -14.62
N ILE A 430 -39.62 -7.80 -14.52
CA ILE A 430 -39.98 -9.17 -14.83
C ILE A 430 -41.07 -9.66 -13.83
N ALA A 431 -40.86 -9.47 -12.54
CA ALA A 431 -41.80 -9.86 -11.50
C ALA A 431 -43.16 -9.13 -11.61
N ALA A 432 -43.14 -7.82 -11.90
CA ALA A 432 -44.35 -7.00 -12.04
C ALA A 432 -45.22 -7.38 -13.23
N ARG A 433 -44.70 -8.12 -14.21
CA ARG A 433 -45.49 -8.66 -15.36
C ARG A 433 -46.29 -9.90 -15.01
N SER A 434 -45.92 -10.58 -13.91
CA SER A 434 -46.66 -11.74 -13.45
C SER A 434 -48.04 -11.31 -12.94
N ARG A 435 -49.12 -11.92 -13.47
CA ARG A 435 -50.48 -11.71 -13.01
C ARG A 435 -50.64 -12.02 -11.53
N PHE A 436 -49.91 -13.02 -11.03
CA PHE A 436 -49.93 -13.40 -9.62
C PHE A 436 -49.41 -12.23 -8.75
N VAL A 437 -48.25 -11.64 -9.10
CA VAL A 437 -47.64 -10.53 -8.34
C VAL A 437 -48.50 -9.25 -8.44
N SER A 438 -49.09 -8.99 -9.61
CA SER A 438 -49.91 -7.80 -9.84
C SER A 438 -51.22 -7.86 -9.05
N ASN A 439 -51.86 -9.03 -8.97
CA ASN A 439 -53.16 -9.18 -8.33
C ASN A 439 -53.11 -9.27 -6.80
N TYR A 440 -52.02 -9.84 -6.24
CA TYR A 440 -51.86 -9.99 -4.79
C TYR A 440 -51.17 -8.78 -4.18
N ARG A 441 -51.95 -7.73 -3.81
CA ARG A 441 -51.46 -6.49 -3.16
C ARG A 441 -50.63 -6.75 -1.91
N GLY A 442 -50.90 -7.86 -1.22
CA GLY A 442 -50.19 -8.26 -0.02
C GLY A 442 -48.76 -8.77 -0.27
N ILE A 443 -48.43 -9.23 -1.49
CA ILE A 443 -47.15 -9.84 -1.82
C ILE A 443 -46.19 -8.81 -2.42
N ASN A 444 -46.69 -7.91 -3.27
CA ASN A 444 -45.81 -7.00 -4.04
C ASN A 444 -45.18 -5.87 -3.22
N GLY A 445 -45.78 -5.47 -2.09
CA GLY A 445 -45.19 -4.45 -1.19
C GLY A 445 -45.29 -3.01 -1.69
N ILE A 446 -45.75 -2.74 -2.93
CA ILE A 446 -45.91 -1.38 -3.49
C ILE A 446 -47.36 -0.93 -3.35
N ALA A 447 -48.33 -1.80 -3.68
CA ALA A 447 -49.75 -1.47 -3.68
C ALA A 447 -50.37 -1.33 -2.27
N ALA A 448 -49.66 -1.69 -1.20
CA ALA A 448 -50.10 -1.53 0.17
C ALA A 448 -49.13 -0.67 0.97
N PRO A 449 -49.57 0.46 1.57
CA PRO A 449 -48.71 1.23 2.47
C PRO A 449 -48.29 0.35 3.66
N GLY A 450 -47.02 0.39 4.03
CA GLY A 450 -46.47 -0.39 5.15
C GLY A 450 -47.12 0.01 6.49
N ARG A 451 -47.17 -0.92 7.45
CA ARG A 451 -47.76 -0.68 8.79
C ARG A 451 -47.21 0.57 9.47
N VAL A 452 -45.89 0.80 9.36
CA VAL A 452 -45.23 1.96 9.95
C VAL A 452 -45.69 3.27 9.32
N ARG A 453 -45.81 3.33 7.97
CA ARG A 453 -46.31 4.53 7.28
C ARG A 453 -47.77 4.80 7.60
N THR A 454 -48.61 3.75 7.64
CA THR A 454 -50.02 3.88 8.04
C THR A 454 -50.18 4.37 9.47
N TRP A 455 -49.30 3.90 10.37
CA TRP A 455 -49.29 4.36 11.76
C TRP A 455 -48.83 5.84 11.85
N LEU A 456 -47.76 6.22 11.13
CA LEU A 456 -47.26 7.61 11.07
C LEU A 456 -48.29 8.56 10.47
N THR A 457 -48.96 8.17 9.37
CA THR A 457 -49.99 9.00 8.74
C THR A 457 -51.25 9.11 9.60
N ARG A 458 -51.61 8.05 10.36
CA ARG A 458 -52.73 8.12 11.33
C ARG A 458 -52.41 9.02 12.52
N ARG A 459 -51.15 9.10 12.95
CA ARG A 459 -50.70 9.89 14.11
C ARG A 459 -50.42 11.34 13.75
N ASP A 460 -50.28 11.65 12.47
CA ASP A 460 -49.98 12.97 11.88
C ASP A 460 -49.12 13.85 12.82
N PRO A 461 -47.86 13.49 13.04
CA PRO A 461 -47.02 14.14 14.06
C PRO A 461 -46.60 15.57 13.72
N GLN A 462 -47.31 16.25 12.82
CA GLN A 462 -47.14 17.67 12.41
C GLN A 462 -45.80 18.33 12.86
N LEU A 463 -44.68 17.64 12.57
CA LEU A 463 -43.32 18.03 13.03
C LEU A 463 -42.98 19.48 12.65
N MET A 464 -43.48 19.93 11.51
CA MET A 464 -43.23 21.28 10.99
C MET A 464 -44.14 22.36 11.57
N ARG A 465 -45.10 22.01 12.42
CA ARG A 465 -46.03 22.99 13.04
C ARG A 465 -45.31 23.95 14.02
N SER A 466 -44.16 23.54 14.58
CA SER A 466 -43.41 24.33 15.54
C SER A 466 -41.92 24.43 15.14
N PRO A 467 -41.58 25.08 14.02
CA PRO A 467 -40.19 25.13 13.55
C PRO A 467 -39.24 25.80 14.56
N ARG A 468 -39.73 26.80 15.32
CA ARG A 468 -38.93 27.48 16.33
C ARG A 468 -38.48 26.56 17.47
N ARG A 469 -39.31 25.56 17.87
CA ARG A 469 -38.91 24.58 18.91
C ARG A 469 -37.78 23.66 18.41
N TRP A 470 -37.87 23.22 17.18
CA TRP A 470 -36.83 22.37 16.58
C TRP A 470 -35.53 23.12 16.35
N LEU A 471 -35.60 24.40 15.93
CA LEU A 471 -34.43 25.26 15.82
C LEU A 471 -33.77 25.47 17.21
N LEU A 472 -34.55 25.72 18.25
CA LEU A 472 -34.01 25.88 19.62
C LEU A 472 -33.34 24.58 20.11
N ILE A 473 -33.97 23.42 19.89
CA ILE A 473 -33.39 22.12 20.26
C ILE A 473 -32.08 21.88 19.50
N SER A 474 -32.06 22.11 18.17
CA SER A 474 -30.86 21.96 17.35
C SER A 474 -29.75 22.90 17.80
N THR A 475 -30.06 24.19 18.04
CA THR A 475 -29.08 25.16 18.52
C THR A 475 -28.54 24.78 19.89
N ALA A 476 -29.40 24.31 20.80
CA ALA A 476 -28.96 23.87 22.13
C ALA A 476 -28.04 22.65 22.04
N LEU A 477 -28.35 21.66 21.17
CA LEU A 477 -27.48 20.51 20.95
C LEU A 477 -26.11 20.91 20.37
N ILE A 478 -26.11 21.83 19.41
CA ILE A 478 -24.85 22.37 18.84
C ILE A 478 -24.05 23.08 19.90
N ALA A 479 -24.70 23.93 20.72
CA ALA A 479 -24.03 24.63 21.81
C ALA A 479 -23.42 23.67 22.85
N VAL A 480 -24.15 22.61 23.22
CA VAL A 480 -23.64 21.57 24.13
C VAL A 480 -22.46 20.83 23.51
N ALA A 481 -22.51 20.49 22.21
CA ALA A 481 -21.42 19.84 21.50
C ALA A 481 -20.17 20.73 21.45
N VAL A 482 -20.33 22.01 21.08
CA VAL A 482 -19.22 22.99 21.06
C VAL A 482 -18.63 23.18 22.46
N LEU A 483 -19.49 23.34 23.48
CA LEU A 483 -19.05 23.45 24.86
C LEU A 483 -18.28 22.18 25.29
N GLY A 484 -18.75 21.00 24.92
CA GLY A 484 -18.07 19.74 25.19
C GLY A 484 -16.66 19.69 24.59
N ILE A 485 -16.51 20.15 23.34
CA ILE A 485 -15.21 20.23 22.65
C ILE A 485 -14.29 21.24 23.34
N VAL A 486 -14.83 22.42 23.74
CA VAL A 486 -14.03 23.47 24.40
C VAL A 486 -13.57 23.04 25.80
N VAL A 487 -14.46 22.39 26.57
CA VAL A 487 -14.17 21.98 27.96
C VAL A 487 -13.29 20.72 28.03
N ARG A 488 -13.55 19.72 27.20
CA ARG A 488 -12.79 18.45 27.21
C ARG A 488 -11.59 18.44 26.28
N GLY A 489 -11.52 19.37 25.33
CA GLY A 489 -10.56 19.29 24.22
C GLY A 489 -10.87 18.15 23.26
N VAL A 490 -10.11 18.08 22.17
CA VAL A 490 -10.13 16.98 21.21
C VAL A 490 -8.86 16.18 21.40
N ASN A 491 -8.96 14.91 21.77
CA ASN A 491 -7.81 14.00 21.76
C ASN A 491 -7.49 13.65 20.31
N LEU A 492 -6.53 14.36 19.74
CA LEU A 492 -6.04 14.09 18.40
C LEU A 492 -5.13 12.87 18.45
N GLY A 493 -5.31 11.94 17.51
CA GLY A 493 -4.41 10.80 17.35
C GLY A 493 -3.00 11.25 16.96
N VAL A 494 -2.02 10.37 17.16
CA VAL A 494 -0.60 10.61 16.83
C VAL A 494 -0.41 11.07 15.38
N GLU A 495 -1.30 10.64 14.48
CA GLU A 495 -1.31 11.00 13.06
C GLU A 495 -1.55 12.50 12.81
N PHE A 496 -2.23 13.19 13.73
CA PHE A 496 -2.50 14.63 13.64
C PHE A 496 -1.54 15.48 14.48
N THR A 497 -0.97 14.90 15.53
CA THR A 497 -0.07 15.63 16.45
C THR A 497 1.39 15.56 16.05
N GLY A 498 1.73 14.77 15.00
CA GLY A 498 3.10 14.64 14.52
C GLY A 498 4.01 14.11 15.63
N GLY A 499 3.68 12.96 16.22
CA GLY A 499 4.47 12.37 17.28
C GLY A 499 5.86 11.98 16.83
N GLY A 500 6.83 12.84 17.08
CA GLY A 500 8.21 12.41 17.25
C GLY A 500 8.23 11.46 18.45
N GLY A 501 8.76 10.23 18.27
CA GLY A 501 8.91 9.25 19.35
C GLY A 501 9.77 9.81 20.47
N GLY A 502 9.12 10.43 21.43
CA GLY A 502 9.73 11.04 22.59
C GLY A 502 8.87 10.77 23.83
N GLY A 503 9.34 9.88 24.66
CA GLY A 503 8.92 9.84 26.04
C GLY A 503 7.73 8.93 26.32
N VAL A 504 8.03 7.71 26.67
CA VAL A 504 7.27 7.01 27.72
C VAL A 504 7.18 8.00 28.90
N GLY A 505 6.07 8.76 28.96
CA GLY A 505 5.74 9.52 30.15
C GLY A 505 5.66 8.56 31.32
N ASP A 506 6.30 8.90 32.42
CA ASP A 506 6.24 8.26 33.71
C ASP A 506 4.80 7.92 34.12
N HIS A 507 4.30 6.80 33.67
CA HIS A 507 3.25 6.10 34.35
C HIS A 507 3.96 5.20 35.37
N PRO A 508 3.72 5.37 36.68
CA PRO A 508 4.26 4.46 37.67
C PRO A 508 3.84 3.04 37.30
N ALA A 509 4.83 2.17 37.18
CA ALA A 509 4.60 0.76 36.88
C ALA A 509 3.55 0.19 37.81
N PRO A 510 2.57 -0.59 37.35
CA PRO A 510 1.62 -1.26 38.22
C PRO A 510 2.40 -2.13 39.22
N PRO A 511 1.97 -2.19 40.50
CA PRO A 511 2.66 -2.96 41.52
C PRO A 511 2.77 -4.43 41.08
N ARG A 512 3.97 -4.97 41.15
CA ARG A 512 4.22 -6.40 40.86
C ARG A 512 3.34 -7.28 41.76
N PRO A 513 2.69 -8.28 41.22
CA PRO A 513 1.98 -9.25 42.06
C PRO A 513 2.98 -9.94 43.03
N PRO A 514 2.56 -10.22 44.25
CA PRO A 514 3.42 -10.89 45.24
C PRO A 514 3.89 -12.23 44.67
N GLY A 515 5.19 -12.46 44.77
CA GLY A 515 5.81 -13.73 44.37
C GLY A 515 5.26 -14.91 45.18
N PRO A 516 5.32 -16.13 44.63
CA PRO A 516 4.87 -17.33 45.37
C PRO A 516 5.71 -17.52 46.62
N PRO A 517 5.11 -18.07 47.71
CA PRO A 517 5.83 -18.33 48.95
C PRO A 517 6.92 -19.39 48.71
N PRO A 518 8.03 -19.36 49.46
CA PRO A 518 9.08 -20.38 49.38
C PRO A 518 8.52 -21.75 49.72
N PRO A 519 9.05 -22.83 49.13
CA PRO A 519 8.64 -24.20 49.41
C PRO A 519 9.02 -24.59 50.84
N PRO A 520 8.25 -25.53 51.46
CA PRO A 520 8.45 -25.97 52.84
C PRO A 520 9.76 -26.71 53.07
#